data_13549172debddaaa6374bac9ecb12fbc
#
_entry.id   13549172debddaaa6374bac9ecb12fbc
#
_cell.length_a   1.000
_cell.length_b   1.000
_cell.length_c   1.000
_cell.angle_alpha   90.00
_cell.angle_beta   90.00
_cell.angle_gamma   90.00
#
_symmetry.space_group_name_H-M   'P 1'
#
loop_
_entity.id
_entity.type
_entity.pdbx_description
1 polymer ?
#
loop_
_entity_poly.entity_id
_entity_poly.type
_entity_poly.pdbx_seq_one_letter_code
_entity_poly.pdbx_strand_id
1 'polypeptide(L)'
;MVAIRSLTKSFADTAVIDDLDLDIANGGTTAVVGPSGCGKTTLLRIIAGFETPDSGTVAIAGATVSSPGRALAPHKRGVGYVTQDGALFPHMTVGQNIAYGLGGARNGAVREQVRRLLETVSLDSDLAGRRPDELSGGQQQRVALARALARRPALMLLDEPFSSLDARLRATTRNAVARTLKEAAVTTLLVTHDQQEALSIADQVAVMLDGHFTQVGSPQEVYLRPKNRATAEFLGDCVFLECSVSDGVAECALGRVPVPTSADGPGTLMLRPEQLHASAVTDGDQGSGTGLVVGCEFLGGDVVLSIDIGTTVTARQNSFDAPSPHATVRVAVVGEGVVFGSGRG
;
A
#
# COMPACT_ATOMS: atom_id res chain seq x y z
N MET A 1 7.34 -8.70 -16.85
CA MET A 1 6.41 -9.48 -16.04
C MET A 1 7.19 -10.29 -15.02
N VAL A 2 6.76 -10.27 -13.77
CA VAL A 2 7.28 -11.13 -12.70
C VAL A 2 6.19 -12.12 -12.36
N ALA A 3 6.55 -13.39 -12.18
CA ALA A 3 5.62 -14.44 -11.79
C ALA A 3 6.19 -15.19 -10.57
N ILE A 4 5.38 -15.29 -9.53
CA ILE A 4 5.65 -16.03 -8.30
C ILE A 4 4.62 -17.15 -8.25
N ARG A 5 5.05 -18.39 -7.98
CA ARG A 5 4.17 -19.55 -7.94
C ARG A 5 4.46 -20.41 -6.74
N SER A 6 3.43 -20.67 -5.96
CA SER A 6 3.41 -21.53 -4.76
C SER A 6 4.64 -21.34 -3.87
N LEU A 7 4.99 -20.06 -3.64
CA LEU A 7 6.21 -19.70 -2.93
C LEU A 7 6.03 -19.95 -1.44
N THR A 8 6.93 -20.75 -0.85
CA THR A 8 6.94 -21.04 0.59
C THR A 8 8.31 -20.79 1.17
N LYS A 9 8.35 -20.23 2.38
CA LYS A 9 9.59 -20.02 3.14
C LYS A 9 9.33 -20.12 4.63
N SER A 10 10.14 -20.94 5.29
CA SER A 10 10.17 -21.07 6.74
C SER A 10 11.56 -20.72 7.29
N PHE A 11 11.60 -20.25 8.52
CA PHE A 11 12.82 -20.12 9.30
C PHE A 11 12.67 -20.95 10.57
N ALA A 12 13.54 -21.94 10.75
CA ALA A 12 13.37 -23.01 11.74
C ALA A 12 11.95 -23.61 11.59
N ASP A 13 11.14 -23.59 12.63
CA ASP A 13 9.80 -24.16 12.64
C ASP A 13 8.67 -23.16 12.34
N THR A 14 9.03 -21.93 11.94
CA THR A 14 8.03 -20.87 11.67
C THR A 14 7.90 -20.61 10.17
N ALA A 15 6.74 -20.89 9.61
CA ALA A 15 6.38 -20.48 8.26
C ALA A 15 6.21 -18.96 8.21
N VAL A 16 6.98 -18.29 7.33
CA VAL A 16 6.94 -16.83 7.13
C VAL A 16 6.25 -16.48 5.82
N ILE A 17 6.37 -17.35 4.84
CA ILE A 17 5.67 -17.28 3.56
C ILE A 17 5.05 -18.64 3.32
N ASP A 18 3.78 -18.67 2.97
CA ASP A 18 3.05 -19.92 2.76
C ASP A 18 2.18 -19.84 1.51
N ASP A 19 2.54 -20.61 0.49
CA ASP A 19 1.84 -20.78 -0.80
C ASP A 19 1.47 -19.47 -1.49
N LEU A 20 2.44 -18.55 -1.69
CA LEU A 20 2.19 -17.28 -2.36
C LEU A 20 2.22 -17.38 -3.88
N ASP A 21 1.15 -16.89 -4.51
CA ASP A 21 1.03 -16.65 -5.94
C ASP A 21 0.87 -15.16 -6.25
N LEU A 22 1.69 -14.62 -7.17
CA LEU A 22 1.60 -13.23 -7.58
C LEU A 22 2.08 -13.05 -9.02
N ASP A 23 1.30 -12.32 -9.81
CA ASP A 23 1.71 -11.81 -11.11
C ASP A 23 1.86 -10.29 -11.06
N ILE A 24 3.03 -9.79 -11.48
CA ILE A 24 3.30 -8.35 -11.60
C ILE A 24 3.37 -8.00 -13.08
N ALA A 25 2.47 -7.12 -13.50
CA ALA A 25 2.40 -6.66 -14.88
C ALA A 25 3.67 -5.89 -15.29
N ASN A 26 4.03 -5.99 -16.56
CA ASN A 26 5.20 -5.27 -17.09
C ASN A 26 4.97 -3.76 -17.06
N GLY A 27 5.92 -3.00 -16.50
CA GLY A 27 5.84 -1.55 -16.37
C GLY A 27 4.85 -1.05 -15.31
N GLY A 28 4.13 -1.96 -14.62
CA GLY A 28 3.22 -1.62 -13.53
C GLY A 28 3.90 -1.62 -12.15
N THR A 29 3.26 -0.96 -11.21
CA THR A 29 3.66 -0.94 -9.79
C THR A 29 2.71 -1.81 -8.99
N THR A 30 3.24 -2.86 -8.35
CA THR A 30 2.52 -3.67 -7.37
C THR A 30 3.01 -3.33 -5.97
N ALA A 31 2.09 -3.04 -5.05
CA ALA A 31 2.41 -2.87 -3.63
C ALA A 31 2.01 -4.12 -2.84
N VAL A 32 2.93 -4.66 -2.06
CA VAL A 32 2.64 -5.65 -1.03
C VAL A 32 2.53 -4.92 0.30
N VAL A 33 1.36 -4.97 0.91
CA VAL A 33 1.06 -4.28 2.16
C VAL A 33 0.60 -5.28 3.22
N GLY A 34 1.03 -5.07 4.46
CA GLY A 34 0.70 -5.95 5.58
C GLY A 34 1.37 -5.50 6.88
N PRO A 35 1.00 -6.07 8.03
CA PRO A 35 1.60 -5.75 9.33
C PRO A 35 3.09 -6.11 9.37
N SER A 36 3.81 -5.60 10.35
CA SER A 36 5.21 -5.97 10.59
C SER A 36 5.31 -7.46 10.88
N GLY A 37 6.32 -8.13 10.29
CA GLY A 37 6.56 -9.55 10.50
C GLY A 37 5.76 -10.51 9.61
N CYS A 38 4.82 -10.06 8.77
CA CYS A 38 4.02 -10.95 7.91
C CYS A 38 4.77 -11.54 6.69
N GLY A 39 6.08 -11.27 6.52
CA GLY A 39 6.89 -11.90 5.46
C GLY A 39 7.27 -11.01 4.27
N LYS A 40 6.86 -9.75 4.21
CA LYS A 40 7.10 -8.82 3.08
C LYS A 40 8.58 -8.68 2.68
N THR A 41 9.43 -8.36 3.65
CA THR A 41 10.88 -8.23 3.41
C THR A 41 11.51 -9.57 2.98
N THR A 42 11.03 -10.69 3.53
CA THR A 42 11.45 -12.03 3.11
C THR A 42 11.10 -12.29 1.65
N LEU A 43 9.89 -11.93 1.23
CA LEU A 43 9.47 -12.01 -0.18
C LEU A 43 10.41 -11.19 -1.08
N LEU A 44 10.69 -9.93 -0.73
CA LEU A 44 11.65 -9.11 -1.49
C LEU A 44 13.03 -9.73 -1.55
N ARG A 45 13.55 -10.27 -0.44
CA ARG A 45 14.88 -10.92 -0.37
C ARG A 45 14.95 -12.16 -1.25
N ILE A 46 13.87 -12.95 -1.34
CA ILE A 46 13.81 -14.11 -2.25
C ILE A 46 13.83 -13.63 -3.70
N ILE A 47 13.06 -12.63 -4.06
CA ILE A 47 13.03 -12.07 -5.42
C ILE A 47 14.38 -11.46 -5.78
N ALA A 48 15.01 -10.72 -4.87
CA ALA A 48 16.34 -10.12 -5.04
C ALA A 48 17.48 -11.16 -5.11
N GLY A 49 17.27 -12.37 -4.53
CA GLY A 49 18.26 -13.44 -4.51
C GLY A 49 19.17 -13.46 -3.29
N PHE A 50 18.78 -12.75 -2.24
CA PHE A 50 19.45 -12.80 -0.93
C PHE A 50 18.94 -13.94 -0.04
N GLU A 51 17.80 -14.53 -0.42
CA GLU A 51 17.17 -15.66 0.27
C GLU A 51 16.72 -16.69 -0.75
N THR A 52 16.65 -17.97 -0.35
CA THR A 52 16.21 -19.08 -1.20
C THR A 52 14.88 -19.59 -0.68
N PRO A 53 13.84 -19.78 -1.53
CA PRO A 53 12.60 -20.39 -1.11
C PRO A 53 12.77 -21.87 -0.78
N ASP A 54 11.91 -22.39 0.10
CA ASP A 54 11.87 -23.81 0.41
C ASP A 54 11.07 -24.57 -0.65
N SER A 55 10.00 -23.93 -1.19
CA SER A 55 9.26 -24.44 -2.35
C SER A 55 8.81 -23.30 -3.26
N GLY A 56 8.26 -23.64 -4.42
CA GLY A 56 7.76 -22.69 -5.40
C GLY A 56 8.84 -22.09 -6.29
N THR A 57 8.46 -21.12 -7.12
CA THR A 57 9.35 -20.52 -8.12
C THR A 57 9.14 -19.01 -8.24
N VAL A 58 10.23 -18.32 -8.62
CA VAL A 58 10.20 -16.91 -9.02
C VAL A 58 10.75 -16.78 -10.43
N ALA A 59 10.01 -16.16 -11.33
CA ALA A 59 10.45 -15.83 -12.68
C ALA A 59 10.43 -14.31 -12.90
N ILE A 60 11.48 -13.77 -13.54
CA ILE A 60 11.60 -12.35 -13.92
C ILE A 60 11.85 -12.31 -15.43
N ALA A 61 11.06 -11.49 -16.14
CA ALA A 61 11.12 -11.36 -17.61
C ALA A 61 11.10 -12.73 -18.34
N GLY A 62 10.31 -13.68 -17.83
CA GLY A 62 10.16 -15.02 -18.40
C GLY A 62 11.26 -16.02 -18.02
N ALA A 63 12.31 -15.59 -17.31
CA ALA A 63 13.37 -16.48 -16.85
C ALA A 63 13.19 -16.86 -15.38
N THR A 64 13.22 -18.15 -15.02
CA THR A 64 13.20 -18.60 -13.63
C THR A 64 14.51 -18.22 -12.95
N VAL A 65 14.41 -17.36 -11.92
CA VAL A 65 15.55 -16.83 -11.15
C VAL A 65 15.69 -17.51 -9.79
N SER A 66 14.64 -18.16 -9.30
CA SER A 66 14.67 -18.90 -8.04
C SER A 66 13.72 -20.09 -8.08
N SER A 67 14.20 -21.21 -7.54
CA SER A 67 13.44 -22.44 -7.30
C SER A 67 14.14 -23.22 -6.18
N PRO A 68 13.53 -24.28 -5.60
CA PRO A 68 14.16 -25.09 -4.58
C PRO A 68 15.55 -25.59 -5.02
N GLY A 69 16.55 -25.30 -4.18
CA GLY A 69 17.95 -25.70 -4.44
C GLY A 69 18.66 -24.99 -5.60
N ARG A 70 17.99 -24.07 -6.31
CA ARG A 70 18.60 -23.32 -7.43
C ARG A 70 18.19 -21.85 -7.38
N ALA A 71 19.13 -20.98 -7.07
CA ALA A 71 18.92 -19.54 -7.06
C ALA A 71 19.98 -18.83 -7.91
N LEU A 72 19.54 -17.97 -8.83
CA LEU A 72 20.44 -17.08 -9.55
C LEU A 72 20.97 -16.03 -8.58
N ALA A 73 22.28 -15.77 -8.62
CA ALA A 73 22.91 -14.76 -7.76
C ALA A 73 22.31 -13.35 -7.98
N PRO A 74 22.18 -12.50 -6.94
CA PRO A 74 21.49 -11.21 -7.01
C PRO A 74 21.94 -10.32 -8.20
N HIS A 75 23.25 -10.20 -8.40
CA HIS A 75 23.83 -9.37 -9.46
C HIS A 75 23.52 -9.83 -10.90
N LYS A 76 22.99 -11.06 -11.07
CA LYS A 76 22.59 -11.63 -12.37
C LYS A 76 21.09 -11.55 -12.64
N ARG A 77 20.27 -11.07 -11.69
CA ARG A 77 18.81 -11.05 -11.81
C ARG A 77 18.27 -9.83 -12.56
N GLY A 78 19.11 -8.83 -12.85
CA GLY A 78 18.66 -7.59 -13.49
C GLY A 78 17.71 -6.76 -12.63
N VAL A 79 17.85 -6.82 -11.30
CA VAL A 79 17.00 -6.18 -10.31
C VAL A 79 17.67 -4.95 -9.74
N GLY A 80 16.95 -3.85 -9.62
CA GLY A 80 17.30 -2.70 -8.79
C GLY A 80 16.68 -2.88 -7.40
N TYR A 81 17.45 -2.73 -6.33
CA TYR A 81 16.97 -2.87 -4.96
C TYR A 81 17.26 -1.61 -4.15
N VAL A 82 16.23 -1.04 -3.58
CA VAL A 82 16.31 0.11 -2.66
C VAL A 82 15.83 -0.35 -1.30
N THR A 83 16.74 -0.34 -0.34
CA THR A 83 16.48 -0.69 1.07
C THR A 83 15.85 0.48 1.81
N GLN A 84 15.27 0.20 2.97
CA GLN A 84 14.59 1.16 3.83
C GLN A 84 15.45 2.40 4.17
N ASP A 85 16.75 2.20 4.42
CA ASP A 85 17.74 3.24 4.71
C ASP A 85 18.41 3.84 3.46
N GLY A 86 17.99 3.40 2.24
CA GLY A 86 18.59 3.78 0.96
C GLY A 86 20.01 3.25 0.76
N ALA A 87 20.71 2.81 1.80
CA ALA A 87 22.06 2.24 1.80
C ALA A 87 23.05 2.96 0.87
N LEU A 88 23.11 4.29 0.93
CA LEU A 88 24.09 5.07 0.19
C LEU A 88 25.49 4.86 0.76
N PHE A 89 26.51 4.87 -0.12
CA PHE A 89 27.89 4.82 0.31
C PHE A 89 28.31 6.15 0.92
N PRO A 90 28.56 6.25 2.23
CA PRO A 90 28.77 7.55 2.92
C PRO A 90 30.09 8.21 2.52
N HIS A 91 31.06 7.45 2.06
CA HIS A 91 32.37 7.94 1.61
C HIS A 91 32.37 8.40 0.13
N MET A 92 31.28 8.21 -0.59
CA MET A 92 31.10 8.61 -1.99
C MET A 92 30.20 9.82 -2.11
N THR A 93 30.43 10.66 -3.13
CA THR A 93 29.51 11.73 -3.47
C THR A 93 28.23 11.15 -4.08
N VAL A 94 27.18 11.98 -4.21
CA VAL A 94 25.92 11.66 -4.91
C VAL A 94 26.19 11.14 -6.31
N GLY A 95 27.00 11.86 -7.09
CA GLY A 95 27.37 11.45 -8.45
C GLY A 95 28.10 10.11 -8.49
N GLN A 96 29.00 9.86 -7.53
CA GLN A 96 29.71 8.59 -7.41
C GLN A 96 28.79 7.44 -6.97
N ASN A 97 27.84 7.70 -6.07
CA ASN A 97 26.81 6.73 -5.70
C ASN A 97 26.01 6.29 -6.91
N ILE A 98 25.47 7.23 -7.69
CA ILE A 98 24.69 6.95 -8.90
C ILE A 98 25.54 6.23 -9.95
N ALA A 99 26.78 6.68 -10.16
CA ALA A 99 27.69 6.12 -11.15
C ALA A 99 28.26 4.74 -10.75
N TYR A 100 28.09 4.30 -9.53
CA TYR A 100 28.68 3.05 -9.01
C TYR A 100 28.36 1.83 -9.88
N GLY A 101 27.12 1.75 -10.37
CA GLY A 101 26.66 0.67 -11.23
C GLY A 101 27.01 0.84 -12.72
N LEU A 102 27.62 1.98 -13.14
CA LEU A 102 27.88 2.34 -14.54
C LEU A 102 29.34 2.11 -15.01
N GLY A 103 30.17 1.48 -14.16
CA GLY A 103 31.53 1.11 -14.55
C GLY A 103 32.57 2.24 -14.47
N GLY A 104 32.28 3.35 -13.80
CA GLY A 104 33.29 4.36 -13.49
C GLY A 104 32.87 5.82 -13.76
N ALA A 105 33.06 6.66 -12.75
CA ALA A 105 32.59 8.07 -12.72
C ALA A 105 33.44 9.07 -13.55
N ARG A 106 34.44 8.61 -14.31
CA ARG A 106 35.44 9.51 -14.95
C ARG A 106 35.20 9.77 -16.43
N ASN A 107 34.25 9.11 -17.06
CA ASN A 107 33.89 9.27 -18.46
C ASN A 107 32.83 10.37 -18.61
N GLY A 108 32.95 11.25 -19.60
CA GLY A 108 31.98 12.32 -19.89
C GLY A 108 30.54 11.78 -20.10
N ALA A 109 30.41 10.62 -20.74
CA ALA A 109 29.10 9.95 -20.92
C ALA A 109 28.45 9.53 -19.59
N VAL A 110 29.25 9.08 -18.62
CA VAL A 110 28.74 8.71 -17.28
C VAL A 110 28.28 9.97 -16.53
N ARG A 111 29.01 11.09 -16.62
CA ARG A 111 28.59 12.36 -16.00
C ARG A 111 27.26 12.84 -16.56
N GLU A 112 27.07 12.76 -17.85
CA GLU A 112 25.82 13.13 -18.50
C GLU A 112 24.66 12.19 -18.10
N GLN A 113 24.94 10.91 -17.96
CA GLN A 113 23.94 9.96 -17.47
C GLN A 113 23.56 10.21 -16.01
N VAL A 114 24.51 10.54 -15.13
CA VAL A 114 24.26 10.94 -13.73
C VAL A 114 23.38 12.20 -13.70
N ARG A 115 23.69 13.21 -14.53
CA ARG A 115 22.88 14.44 -14.63
C ARG A 115 21.43 14.11 -14.97
N ARG A 116 21.22 13.30 -16.03
CA ARG A 116 19.86 12.88 -16.45
C ARG A 116 19.13 12.09 -15.35
N LEU A 117 19.84 11.22 -14.63
CA LEU A 117 19.25 10.45 -13.54
C LEU A 117 18.85 11.35 -12.36
N LEU A 118 19.66 12.37 -12.03
CA LEU A 118 19.28 13.38 -11.02
C LEU A 118 18.03 14.15 -11.46
N GLU A 119 17.97 14.59 -12.71
CA GLU A 119 16.78 15.24 -13.27
C GLU A 119 15.54 14.32 -13.22
N THR A 120 15.71 13.04 -13.59
CA THR A 120 14.63 12.04 -13.54
C THR A 120 14.05 11.91 -12.16
N VAL A 121 14.88 11.94 -11.10
CA VAL A 121 14.39 11.86 -9.71
C VAL A 121 14.08 13.25 -9.11
N SER A 122 13.99 14.29 -9.93
CA SER A 122 13.70 15.67 -9.52
C SER A 122 14.70 16.22 -8.49
N LEU A 123 15.98 15.96 -8.70
CA LEU A 123 17.09 16.52 -7.94
C LEU A 123 17.93 17.45 -8.84
N ASP A 124 18.43 18.54 -8.24
CA ASP A 124 19.35 19.45 -8.92
C ASP A 124 20.67 18.72 -9.23
N SER A 125 21.19 18.94 -10.43
CA SER A 125 22.49 18.41 -10.86
C SER A 125 23.66 18.89 -10.00
N ASP A 126 23.55 20.05 -9.37
CA ASP A 126 24.57 20.63 -8.49
C ASP A 126 24.78 19.80 -7.22
N LEU A 127 23.81 18.94 -6.88
CA LEU A 127 23.96 18.00 -5.77
C LEU A 127 24.95 16.87 -6.06
N ALA A 128 25.38 16.67 -7.31
CA ALA A 128 26.27 15.57 -7.69
C ALA A 128 27.60 15.54 -6.92
N GLY A 129 28.09 16.70 -6.49
CA GLY A 129 29.33 16.84 -5.70
C GLY A 129 29.15 16.63 -4.21
N ARG A 130 27.92 16.67 -3.67
CA ARG A 130 27.66 16.54 -2.24
C ARG A 130 27.78 15.10 -1.74
N ARG A 131 27.96 14.94 -0.44
CA ARG A 131 27.93 13.63 0.23
C ARG A 131 26.52 13.34 0.79
N PRO A 132 26.21 12.07 1.11
CA PRO A 132 24.90 11.70 1.65
C PRO A 132 24.51 12.45 2.93
N ASP A 133 25.46 12.70 3.82
CA ASP A 133 25.24 13.44 5.08
C ASP A 133 24.89 14.94 4.89
N GLU A 134 25.13 15.49 3.70
CA GLU A 134 24.74 16.85 3.33
C GLU A 134 23.33 16.95 2.70
N LEU A 135 22.61 15.82 2.63
CA LEU A 135 21.29 15.69 2.00
C LEU A 135 20.19 15.48 3.04
N SER A 136 18.98 15.99 2.75
CA SER A 136 17.78 15.57 3.50
C SER A 136 17.46 14.08 3.23
N GLY A 137 16.73 13.42 4.15
CA GLY A 137 16.33 12.02 4.01
C GLY A 137 15.62 11.74 2.68
N GLY A 138 14.71 12.62 2.23
CA GLY A 138 14.04 12.48 0.95
C GLY A 138 14.96 12.67 -0.26
N GLN A 139 16.02 13.49 -0.14
CA GLN A 139 17.03 13.58 -1.18
C GLN A 139 17.88 12.31 -1.23
N GLN A 140 18.28 11.77 -0.08
CA GLN A 140 19.01 10.49 0.00
C GLN A 140 18.21 9.36 -0.64
N GLN A 141 16.90 9.28 -0.36
CA GLN A 141 16.00 8.27 -0.94
C GLN A 141 15.94 8.39 -2.46
N ARG A 142 15.82 9.60 -3.00
CA ARG A 142 15.82 9.84 -4.46
C ARG A 142 17.18 9.54 -5.10
N VAL A 143 18.28 9.77 -4.42
CA VAL A 143 19.62 9.35 -4.88
C VAL A 143 19.74 7.82 -4.91
N ALA A 144 19.22 7.12 -3.89
CA ALA A 144 19.21 5.65 -3.88
C ALA A 144 18.38 5.09 -5.04
N LEU A 145 17.23 5.71 -5.35
CA LEU A 145 16.41 5.37 -6.50
C LEU A 145 17.16 5.61 -7.82
N ALA A 146 17.80 6.77 -7.98
CA ALA A 146 18.61 7.09 -9.17
C ALA A 146 19.75 6.09 -9.38
N ARG A 147 20.42 5.68 -8.28
CA ARG A 147 21.47 4.64 -8.31
C ARG A 147 20.91 3.29 -8.78
N ALA A 148 19.74 2.90 -8.28
CA ALA A 148 19.10 1.65 -8.68
C ALA A 148 18.65 1.68 -10.15
N LEU A 149 18.09 2.80 -10.62
CA LEU A 149 17.68 3.02 -12.02
C LEU A 149 18.85 3.08 -13.00
N ALA A 150 20.05 3.45 -12.54
CA ALA A 150 21.22 3.65 -13.40
C ALA A 150 21.54 2.42 -14.27
N ARG A 151 21.31 1.23 -13.78
CA ARG A 151 21.53 -0.03 -14.50
C ARG A 151 20.36 -0.48 -15.38
N ARG A 152 19.30 0.30 -15.49
CA ARG A 152 18.07 -0.02 -16.24
C ARG A 152 17.53 -1.42 -15.86
N PRO A 153 17.17 -1.62 -14.60
CA PRO A 153 16.72 -2.92 -14.13
C PRO A 153 15.42 -3.35 -14.81
N ALA A 154 15.23 -4.66 -14.98
CA ALA A 154 13.97 -5.23 -15.44
C ALA A 154 12.88 -5.16 -14.35
N LEU A 155 13.30 -5.13 -13.08
CA LEU A 155 12.43 -5.05 -11.90
C LEU A 155 13.06 -4.15 -10.85
N MET A 156 12.28 -3.21 -10.33
CA MET A 156 12.62 -2.39 -9.17
C MET A 156 11.97 -2.97 -7.91
N LEU A 157 12.75 -3.20 -6.89
CA LEU A 157 12.30 -3.63 -5.56
C LEU A 157 12.52 -2.49 -4.57
N LEU A 158 11.46 -2.06 -3.90
CA LEU A 158 11.48 -0.98 -2.91
C LEU A 158 11.02 -1.52 -1.56
N ASP A 159 11.90 -1.50 -0.57
CA ASP A 159 11.65 -2.01 0.78
C ASP A 159 11.40 -0.83 1.73
N GLU A 160 10.13 -0.57 2.07
CA GLU A 160 9.70 0.53 2.94
C GLU A 160 10.35 1.89 2.62
N PRO A 161 10.31 2.35 1.36
CA PRO A 161 11.16 3.44 0.88
C PRO A 161 10.86 4.79 1.50
N PHE A 162 9.76 4.96 2.24
CA PHE A 162 9.35 6.25 2.80
C PHE A 162 9.24 6.23 4.33
N SER A 163 9.53 5.11 4.99
CA SER A 163 9.33 4.91 6.43
C SER A 163 10.18 5.85 7.30
N SER A 164 11.39 6.22 6.84
CA SER A 164 12.31 7.11 7.56
C SER A 164 12.03 8.60 7.37
N LEU A 165 10.97 8.98 6.62
CA LEU A 165 10.66 10.37 6.31
C LEU A 165 9.56 10.92 7.23
N ASP A 166 9.66 12.22 7.57
CA ASP A 166 8.55 12.93 8.22
C ASP A 166 7.31 13.01 7.30
N ALA A 167 6.14 13.26 7.88
CA ALA A 167 4.85 13.18 7.16
C ALA A 167 4.77 14.11 5.95
N ARG A 168 5.31 15.34 6.04
CA ARG A 168 5.28 16.32 4.95
C ARG A 168 6.21 15.92 3.81
N LEU A 169 7.43 15.51 4.14
CA LEU A 169 8.44 15.09 3.18
C LEU A 169 8.06 13.74 2.54
N ARG A 170 7.40 12.85 3.29
CA ARG A 170 6.90 11.55 2.82
C ARG A 170 5.96 11.71 1.63
N ALA A 171 4.90 12.52 1.76
CA ALA A 171 3.92 12.74 0.69
C ALA A 171 4.58 13.29 -0.60
N THR A 172 5.45 14.30 -0.46
CA THR A 172 6.15 14.93 -1.59
C THR A 172 7.11 13.95 -2.27
N THR A 173 7.91 13.20 -1.49
CA THR A 173 8.87 12.22 -2.02
C THR A 173 8.15 11.06 -2.66
N ARG A 174 7.08 10.55 -2.05
CA ARG A 174 6.23 9.48 -2.60
C ARG A 174 5.73 9.83 -4.00
N ASN A 175 5.15 11.03 -4.17
CA ASN A 175 4.63 11.47 -5.47
C ASN A 175 5.75 11.62 -6.53
N ALA A 176 6.94 12.12 -6.13
CA ALA A 176 8.08 12.24 -7.01
C ALA A 176 8.60 10.86 -7.46
N VAL A 177 8.72 9.91 -6.52
CA VAL A 177 9.15 8.53 -6.80
C VAL A 177 8.14 7.82 -7.72
N ALA A 178 6.83 7.91 -7.41
CA ALA A 178 5.79 7.31 -8.23
C ALA A 178 5.83 7.82 -9.69
N ARG A 179 5.96 9.14 -9.87
CA ARG A 179 6.11 9.75 -11.18
C ARG A 179 7.35 9.23 -11.91
N THR A 180 8.50 9.22 -11.25
CA THR A 180 9.77 8.71 -11.81
C THR A 180 9.66 7.27 -12.30
N LEU A 181 9.07 6.38 -11.49
CA LEU A 181 8.90 4.98 -11.84
C LEU A 181 7.97 4.80 -13.05
N LYS A 182 6.89 5.57 -13.08
CA LYS A 182 5.93 5.56 -14.20
C LYS A 182 6.54 6.08 -15.49
N GLU A 183 7.27 7.20 -15.44
CA GLU A 183 7.97 7.78 -16.61
C GLU A 183 9.08 6.86 -17.14
N ALA A 184 9.77 6.14 -16.23
CA ALA A 184 10.77 5.14 -16.60
C ALA A 184 10.17 3.82 -17.11
N ALA A 185 8.85 3.63 -17.00
CA ALA A 185 8.12 2.39 -17.34
C ALA A 185 8.77 1.12 -16.75
N VAL A 186 9.31 1.22 -15.53
CA VAL A 186 9.98 0.12 -14.84
C VAL A 186 8.98 -0.67 -14.02
N THR A 187 8.96 -1.99 -14.22
CA THR A 187 8.17 -2.89 -13.35
C THR A 187 8.64 -2.75 -11.91
N THR A 188 7.72 -2.49 -10.98
CA THR A 188 8.07 -2.17 -9.60
C THR A 188 7.29 -3.04 -8.63
N LEU A 189 7.98 -3.59 -7.64
CA LEU A 189 7.40 -4.18 -6.44
C LEU A 189 7.78 -3.32 -5.23
N LEU A 190 6.78 -2.69 -4.63
CA LEU A 190 6.89 -1.90 -3.41
C LEU A 190 6.40 -2.74 -2.23
N VAL A 191 7.16 -2.77 -1.16
CA VAL A 191 6.73 -3.32 0.13
C VAL A 191 6.60 -2.20 1.13
N THR A 192 5.48 -2.14 1.83
CA THR A 192 5.22 -1.12 2.86
C THR A 192 4.27 -1.66 3.94
N HIS A 193 4.27 -1.04 5.10
CA HIS A 193 3.23 -1.20 6.13
C HIS A 193 2.23 -0.03 6.09
N ASP A 194 2.48 1.00 5.28
CA ASP A 194 1.61 2.17 5.14
C ASP A 194 0.59 1.93 4.03
N GLN A 195 -0.67 1.86 4.43
CA GLN A 195 -1.82 1.62 3.54
C GLN A 195 -1.98 2.76 2.52
N GLN A 196 -1.77 4.01 2.94
CA GLN A 196 -1.89 5.18 2.06
C GLN A 196 -0.83 5.16 0.96
N GLU A 197 0.38 4.67 1.28
CA GLU A 197 1.43 4.48 0.27
C GLU A 197 0.97 3.45 -0.78
N ALA A 198 0.53 2.27 -0.34
CA ALA A 198 0.08 1.22 -1.24
C ALA A 198 -1.09 1.68 -2.12
N LEU A 199 -2.13 2.27 -1.52
CA LEU A 199 -3.34 2.68 -2.23
C LEU A 199 -3.09 3.85 -3.21
N SER A 200 -2.09 4.73 -2.95
CA SER A 200 -1.86 5.94 -3.75
C SER A 200 -0.86 5.77 -4.89
N ILE A 201 0.05 4.79 -4.83
CA ILE A 201 1.13 4.61 -5.81
C ILE A 201 0.87 3.43 -6.74
N ALA A 202 0.27 2.36 -6.22
CA ALA A 202 0.22 1.09 -6.91
C ALA A 202 -0.89 1.01 -7.95
N ASP A 203 -0.63 0.29 -9.03
CA ASP A 203 -1.64 -0.17 -9.99
C ASP A 203 -2.33 -1.45 -9.47
N GLN A 204 -1.63 -2.22 -8.62
CA GLN A 204 -2.11 -3.44 -7.99
C GLN A 204 -1.65 -3.48 -6.53
N VAL A 205 -2.52 -3.86 -5.62
CA VAL A 205 -2.23 -4.06 -4.19
C VAL A 205 -2.42 -5.53 -3.84
N ALA A 206 -1.42 -6.11 -3.19
CA ALA A 206 -1.47 -7.44 -2.59
C ALA A 206 -1.44 -7.29 -1.06
N VAL A 207 -2.55 -7.62 -0.41
CA VAL A 207 -2.67 -7.58 1.06
C VAL A 207 -2.15 -8.88 1.62
N MET A 208 -1.10 -8.80 2.43
CA MET A 208 -0.40 -9.94 3.02
C MET A 208 -0.63 -9.99 4.52
N LEU A 209 -1.32 -11.03 4.98
CA LEU A 209 -1.55 -11.31 6.40
C LEU A 209 -1.06 -12.73 6.69
N ASP A 210 -0.37 -12.92 7.80
CA ASP A 210 0.07 -14.23 8.31
C ASP A 210 0.73 -15.12 7.25
N GLY A 211 1.60 -14.53 6.41
CA GLY A 211 2.34 -15.24 5.38
C GLY A 211 1.59 -15.53 4.08
N HIS A 212 0.32 -15.13 3.96
CA HIS A 212 -0.53 -15.37 2.79
C HIS A 212 -1.01 -14.07 2.15
N PHE A 213 -1.32 -14.09 0.85
CA PHE A 213 -2.09 -13.01 0.23
C PHE A 213 -3.58 -13.24 0.46
N THR A 214 -4.21 -12.39 1.31
CA THR A 214 -5.65 -12.45 1.55
C THR A 214 -6.46 -11.88 0.40
N GLN A 215 -5.90 -10.89 -0.29
CA GLN A 215 -6.50 -10.31 -1.49
C GLN A 215 -5.43 -9.66 -2.37
N VAL A 216 -5.58 -9.81 -3.69
CA VAL A 216 -4.81 -9.09 -4.71
C VAL A 216 -5.80 -8.45 -5.65
N GLY A 217 -5.65 -7.16 -5.96
CA GLY A 217 -6.55 -6.42 -6.83
C GLY A 217 -6.10 -4.98 -7.05
N SER A 218 -6.90 -4.17 -7.74
CA SER A 218 -6.67 -2.73 -7.83
C SER A 218 -6.82 -2.06 -6.46
N PRO A 219 -6.20 -0.90 -6.22
CA PRO A 219 -6.35 -0.15 -4.96
C PRO A 219 -7.81 0.07 -4.57
N GLN A 220 -8.65 0.45 -5.53
CA GLN A 220 -10.07 0.66 -5.29
C GLN A 220 -10.80 -0.64 -4.93
N GLU A 221 -10.48 -1.74 -5.61
CA GLU A 221 -11.11 -3.04 -5.36
C GLU A 221 -10.80 -3.55 -3.95
N VAL A 222 -9.52 -3.54 -3.54
CA VAL A 222 -9.12 -4.06 -2.21
C VAL A 222 -9.67 -3.20 -1.07
N TYR A 223 -9.83 -1.88 -1.27
CA TYR A 223 -10.34 -0.95 -0.28
C TYR A 223 -11.86 -0.96 -0.16
N LEU A 224 -12.56 -0.87 -1.31
CA LEU A 224 -14.02 -0.75 -1.36
C LEU A 224 -14.74 -2.11 -1.33
N ARG A 225 -14.06 -3.19 -1.76
CA ARG A 225 -14.62 -4.55 -1.84
C ARG A 225 -13.66 -5.57 -1.23
N PRO A 226 -13.32 -5.43 0.07
CA PRO A 226 -12.46 -6.40 0.74
C PRO A 226 -13.12 -7.77 0.77
N LYS A 227 -12.31 -8.84 0.54
CA LYS A 227 -12.82 -10.22 0.49
C LYS A 227 -13.21 -10.78 1.84
N ASN A 228 -12.61 -10.27 2.92
CA ASN A 228 -12.89 -10.69 4.28
C ASN A 228 -12.68 -9.55 5.27
N ARG A 229 -13.16 -9.76 6.48
CA ARG A 229 -13.10 -8.80 7.58
C ARG A 229 -11.66 -8.38 7.92
N ALA A 230 -10.73 -9.32 7.98
CA ALA A 230 -9.33 -9.03 8.31
C ALA A 230 -8.68 -8.08 7.27
N THR A 231 -8.95 -8.29 5.97
CA THR A 231 -8.51 -7.38 4.91
C THR A 231 -9.15 -5.99 5.04
N ALA A 232 -10.46 -5.94 5.37
CA ALA A 232 -11.16 -4.68 5.57
C ALA A 232 -10.56 -3.87 6.72
N GLU A 233 -10.40 -4.47 7.89
CA GLU A 233 -9.85 -3.85 9.10
C GLU A 233 -8.38 -3.45 8.93
N PHE A 234 -7.61 -4.26 8.20
CA PHE A 234 -6.22 -3.92 7.91
C PHE A 234 -6.08 -2.69 7.02
N LEU A 235 -6.96 -2.49 6.03
CA LEU A 235 -6.84 -1.39 5.06
C LEU A 235 -7.41 -0.05 5.55
N GLY A 236 -8.10 -0.02 6.67
CA GLY A 236 -8.65 1.21 7.25
C GLY A 236 -9.79 0.96 8.21
N ASP A 237 -10.27 2.01 8.84
CA ASP A 237 -11.38 1.95 9.77
C ASP A 237 -12.64 1.40 9.10
N CYS A 238 -13.42 0.64 9.87
CA CYS A 238 -14.65 0.00 9.43
C CYS A 238 -15.76 0.18 10.45
N VAL A 239 -16.97 0.31 9.95
CA VAL A 239 -18.20 0.21 10.72
C VAL A 239 -18.85 -1.13 10.37
N PHE A 240 -19.10 -1.98 11.38
CA PHE A 240 -19.74 -3.27 11.20
C PHE A 240 -21.12 -3.25 11.85
N LEU A 241 -22.14 -3.66 11.09
CA LEU A 241 -23.52 -3.71 11.55
C LEU A 241 -24.11 -5.07 11.19
N GLU A 242 -24.85 -5.66 12.13
CA GLU A 242 -25.67 -6.83 11.82
C GLU A 242 -26.77 -6.43 10.80
N CYS A 243 -26.99 -7.28 9.81
CA CYS A 243 -27.95 -7.02 8.76
C CYS A 243 -28.65 -8.32 8.31
N SER A 244 -29.77 -8.13 7.63
CA SER A 244 -30.43 -9.15 6.81
C SER A 244 -30.42 -8.72 5.36
N VAL A 245 -29.93 -9.57 4.47
CA VAL A 245 -29.87 -9.28 3.02
C VAL A 245 -31.06 -9.89 2.32
N SER A 246 -31.72 -9.13 1.47
CA SER A 246 -32.75 -9.58 0.53
C SER A 246 -32.66 -8.76 -0.74
N ASP A 247 -32.65 -9.42 -1.90
CA ASP A 247 -32.67 -8.80 -3.23
C ASP A 247 -31.58 -7.72 -3.44
N GLY A 248 -30.35 -7.97 -2.95
CA GLY A 248 -29.22 -7.03 -3.09
C GLY A 248 -29.30 -5.80 -2.19
N VAL A 249 -30.12 -5.85 -1.12
CA VAL A 249 -30.27 -4.79 -0.12
C VAL A 249 -30.05 -5.38 1.27
N ALA A 250 -29.14 -4.78 2.04
CA ALA A 250 -28.95 -5.08 3.44
C ALA A 250 -29.87 -4.17 4.29
N GLU A 251 -30.68 -4.75 5.15
CA GLU A 251 -31.49 -4.05 6.14
C GLU A 251 -30.77 -4.09 7.50
N CYS A 252 -30.44 -2.93 8.05
CA CYS A 252 -29.65 -2.77 9.26
C CYS A 252 -30.12 -1.57 10.10
N ALA A 253 -29.41 -1.25 11.18
CA ALA A 253 -29.74 -0.11 12.07
C ALA A 253 -29.71 1.25 11.34
N LEU A 254 -28.96 1.40 10.23
CA LEU A 254 -28.96 2.60 9.38
C LEU A 254 -30.07 2.60 8.32
N GLY A 255 -30.90 1.56 8.27
CA GLY A 255 -31.92 1.36 7.27
C GLY A 255 -31.45 0.47 6.12
N ARG A 256 -31.91 0.77 4.91
CA ARG A 256 -31.65 -0.04 3.72
C ARG A 256 -30.40 0.42 2.99
N VAL A 257 -29.43 -0.47 2.83
CA VAL A 257 -28.13 -0.21 2.18
C VAL A 257 -27.97 -1.15 0.98
N PRO A 258 -27.70 -0.63 -0.23
CA PRO A 258 -27.38 -1.48 -1.38
C PRO A 258 -26.11 -2.29 -1.12
N VAL A 259 -26.12 -3.56 -1.57
CA VAL A 259 -24.97 -4.46 -1.46
C VAL A 259 -24.78 -5.29 -2.73
N PRO A 260 -23.56 -5.47 -3.24
CA PRO A 260 -23.28 -6.21 -4.48
C PRO A 260 -23.25 -7.73 -4.23
N THR A 261 -24.21 -8.27 -3.51
CA THR A 261 -24.34 -9.72 -3.25
C THR A 261 -25.72 -10.21 -3.63
N SER A 262 -25.77 -11.42 -4.14
CA SER A 262 -27.01 -12.16 -4.41
C SER A 262 -27.33 -13.18 -3.31
N ALA A 263 -26.51 -13.30 -2.28
CA ALA A 263 -26.72 -14.20 -1.16
C ALA A 263 -27.66 -13.55 -0.16
N ASP A 264 -28.88 -14.04 -0.04
CA ASP A 264 -29.86 -13.61 0.94
C ASP A 264 -29.59 -14.23 2.32
N GLY A 265 -30.04 -13.57 3.36
CA GLY A 265 -29.95 -14.04 4.73
C GLY A 265 -29.18 -13.12 5.69
N PRO A 266 -28.92 -13.61 6.92
CA PRO A 266 -28.22 -12.81 7.92
C PRO A 266 -26.73 -12.66 7.58
N GLY A 267 -26.17 -11.49 7.89
CA GLY A 267 -24.74 -11.18 7.67
C GLY A 267 -24.28 -9.98 8.46
N THR A 268 -23.02 -9.66 8.32
CA THR A 268 -22.42 -8.45 8.89
C THR A 268 -22.10 -7.47 7.74
N LEU A 269 -22.79 -6.35 7.73
CA LEU A 269 -22.55 -5.25 6.79
C LEU A 269 -21.30 -4.47 7.22
N MET A 270 -20.36 -4.29 6.33
CA MET A 270 -19.20 -3.42 6.46
C MET A 270 -19.41 -2.15 5.66
N LEU A 271 -19.16 -1.01 6.30
CA LEU A 271 -19.12 0.31 5.70
C LEU A 271 -17.83 1.02 6.10
N ARG A 272 -17.35 1.93 5.26
CA ARG A 272 -16.25 2.83 5.63
C ARG A 272 -16.82 4.07 6.35
N PRO A 273 -16.11 4.64 7.35
CA PRO A 273 -16.57 5.85 8.04
C PRO A 273 -16.89 7.03 7.11
N GLU A 274 -16.17 7.15 5.99
CA GLU A 274 -16.41 8.18 4.96
C GLU A 274 -17.64 7.92 4.08
N GLN A 275 -18.26 6.74 4.16
CA GLN A 275 -19.56 6.45 3.55
C GLN A 275 -20.73 6.94 4.42
N LEU A 276 -20.49 7.28 5.68
CA LEU A 276 -21.51 7.73 6.62
C LEU A 276 -21.52 9.26 6.66
N HIS A 277 -22.65 9.84 6.29
CA HIS A 277 -22.85 11.28 6.34
C HIS A 277 -23.92 11.63 7.39
N ALA A 278 -23.50 12.33 8.44
CA ALA A 278 -24.37 12.78 9.51
C ALA A 278 -24.86 14.21 9.23
N SER A 279 -26.17 14.41 9.23
CA SER A 279 -26.80 15.73 9.10
C SER A 279 -27.71 16.00 10.30
N ALA A 280 -27.71 17.25 10.77
CA ALA A 280 -28.62 17.65 11.86
C ALA A 280 -30.09 17.45 11.45
N VAL A 281 -30.89 16.90 12.35
CA VAL A 281 -32.34 16.79 12.15
C VAL A 281 -33.07 17.81 12.94
N THR A 282 -34.18 18.33 12.34
CA THR A 282 -35.16 19.14 13.04
C THR A 282 -36.10 18.25 13.83
N ASP A 283 -36.63 18.78 14.95
CA ASP A 283 -37.48 18.04 15.88
C ASP A 283 -38.62 17.25 15.18
N GLY A 284 -38.70 15.95 15.46
CA GLY A 284 -39.75 15.05 15.02
C GLY A 284 -39.38 13.99 14.00
N ASP A 285 -38.12 13.94 13.49
CA ASP A 285 -37.66 12.91 12.56
C ASP A 285 -37.17 11.65 13.28
N GLN A 286 -38.01 10.62 13.33
CA GLN A 286 -37.71 9.30 13.98
C GLN A 286 -37.52 8.17 12.96
N GLY A 287 -36.80 8.43 11.86
CA GLY A 287 -36.48 7.40 10.86
C GLY A 287 -35.29 6.53 11.27
N SER A 288 -35.10 5.40 10.58
CA SER A 288 -33.88 4.59 10.70
C SER A 288 -32.63 5.44 10.46
N GLY A 289 -31.54 5.16 11.20
CA GLY A 289 -30.31 5.94 11.15
C GLY A 289 -30.33 7.25 11.94
N THR A 290 -31.39 7.55 12.70
CA THR A 290 -31.41 8.70 13.63
C THR A 290 -30.61 8.36 14.89
N GLY A 291 -29.73 9.25 15.33
CA GLY A 291 -28.89 9.03 16.50
C GLY A 291 -28.39 10.33 17.14
N LEU A 292 -27.65 10.17 18.22
CA LEU A 292 -27.06 11.25 18.99
C LEU A 292 -25.53 11.29 18.75
N VAL A 293 -24.96 12.45 18.45
CA VAL A 293 -23.50 12.63 18.42
C VAL A 293 -22.96 12.56 19.85
N VAL A 294 -22.28 11.48 20.17
CA VAL A 294 -21.70 11.18 21.52
C VAL A 294 -20.21 11.52 21.58
N GLY A 295 -19.55 11.67 20.45
CA GLY A 295 -18.13 12.03 20.36
C GLY A 295 -17.82 12.78 19.07
N CYS A 296 -16.80 13.65 19.12
CA CYS A 296 -16.32 14.41 17.98
C CYS A 296 -14.83 14.63 18.10
N GLU A 297 -14.06 14.14 17.14
CA GLU A 297 -12.62 14.35 17.03
C GLU A 297 -12.32 15.24 15.82
N PHE A 298 -11.74 16.42 16.05
CA PHE A 298 -11.39 17.36 14.99
C PHE A 298 -10.00 17.11 14.45
N LEU A 299 -9.91 16.77 13.15
CA LEU A 299 -8.68 16.45 12.44
C LEU A 299 -8.26 17.53 11.42
N GLY A 300 -8.75 18.77 11.60
CA GLY A 300 -8.49 19.88 10.67
C GLY A 300 -9.52 19.92 9.54
N GLY A 301 -9.21 19.42 8.37
CA GLY A 301 -10.14 19.38 7.23
C GLY A 301 -11.31 18.42 7.41
N ASP A 302 -11.11 17.38 8.23
CA ASP A 302 -12.10 16.35 8.52
C ASP A 302 -12.45 16.33 10.00
N VAL A 303 -13.58 15.71 10.31
CA VAL A 303 -14.02 15.37 11.65
C VAL A 303 -14.44 13.91 11.69
N VAL A 304 -14.13 13.24 12.80
CA VAL A 304 -14.61 11.89 13.10
C VAL A 304 -15.66 12.00 14.18
N LEU A 305 -16.90 11.57 13.85
CA LEU A 305 -18.06 11.60 14.74
C LEU A 305 -18.34 10.20 15.25
N SER A 306 -18.50 10.06 16.56
CA SER A 306 -19.09 8.86 17.18
C SER A 306 -20.58 9.12 17.39
N ILE A 307 -21.43 8.30 16.79
CA ILE A 307 -22.89 8.50 16.78
C ILE A 307 -23.56 7.27 17.37
N ASP A 308 -24.39 7.47 18.40
CA ASP A 308 -25.20 6.41 18.99
C ASP A 308 -26.56 6.33 18.26
N ILE A 309 -26.76 5.26 17.51
CA ILE A 309 -28.01 4.89 16.82
C ILE A 309 -28.70 3.67 17.44
N GLY A 310 -28.43 3.37 18.73
CA GLY A 310 -28.69 2.09 19.41
C GLY A 310 -27.47 1.17 19.40
N THR A 311 -26.52 1.46 18.54
CA THR A 311 -25.12 0.99 18.54
C THR A 311 -24.25 2.15 18.11
N THR A 312 -23.00 2.18 18.54
CA THR A 312 -22.08 3.28 18.16
C THR A 312 -21.54 3.05 16.76
N VAL A 313 -21.74 4.01 15.87
CA VAL A 313 -21.14 4.07 14.53
C VAL A 313 -20.20 5.26 14.41
N THR A 314 -19.17 5.11 13.58
CA THR A 314 -18.19 6.17 13.32
C THR A 314 -18.40 6.72 11.92
N ALA A 315 -18.61 8.04 11.81
CA ALA A 315 -18.68 8.75 10.53
C ALA A 315 -17.49 9.69 10.39
N ARG A 316 -16.92 9.76 9.18
CA ARG A 316 -15.85 10.72 8.83
C ARG A 316 -16.34 11.63 7.73
N GLN A 317 -16.40 12.93 8.00
CA GLN A 317 -16.89 13.92 7.05
C GLN A 317 -16.12 15.24 7.16
N ASN A 318 -16.40 16.15 6.21
CA ASN A 318 -15.79 17.47 6.20
C ASN A 318 -16.14 18.26 7.46
N SER A 319 -15.15 18.93 8.06
CA SER A 319 -15.33 19.66 9.33
C SER A 319 -16.26 20.87 9.24
N PHE A 320 -16.47 21.43 8.03
CA PHE A 320 -17.35 22.59 7.84
C PHE A 320 -18.84 22.22 7.85
N ASP A 321 -19.17 20.96 7.53
CA ASP A 321 -20.54 20.44 7.47
C ASP A 321 -20.87 19.54 8.67
N ALA A 322 -19.98 19.48 9.66
CA ALA A 322 -20.12 18.56 10.78
C ALA A 322 -21.15 19.07 11.80
N PRO A 323 -22.08 18.21 12.25
CA PRO A 323 -22.98 18.50 13.34
C PRO A 323 -22.22 18.77 14.65
N SER A 324 -22.80 19.60 15.51
CA SER A 324 -22.24 19.88 16.83
C SER A 324 -22.30 18.65 17.74
N PRO A 325 -21.40 18.54 18.74
CA PRO A 325 -21.52 17.54 19.80
C PRO A 325 -22.91 17.60 20.45
N HIS A 326 -23.47 16.45 20.77
CA HIS A 326 -24.81 16.27 21.37
C HIS A 326 -25.99 16.67 20.45
N ALA A 327 -25.74 16.91 19.17
CA ALA A 327 -26.81 17.10 18.21
C ALA A 327 -27.50 15.77 17.87
N THR A 328 -28.81 15.81 17.70
CA THR A 328 -29.54 14.70 17.07
C THR A 328 -29.30 14.78 15.56
N VAL A 329 -28.89 13.65 14.98
CA VAL A 329 -28.52 13.58 13.57
C VAL A 329 -29.21 12.41 12.87
N ARG A 330 -29.36 12.54 11.55
CA ARG A 330 -29.63 11.43 10.66
C ARG A 330 -28.33 11.03 9.97
N VAL A 331 -28.00 9.73 10.00
CA VAL A 331 -26.87 9.15 9.30
C VAL A 331 -27.36 8.54 7.99
N ALA A 332 -26.90 9.09 6.87
CA ALA A 332 -27.15 8.54 5.55
C ALA A 332 -25.92 7.75 5.07
N VAL A 333 -26.16 6.65 4.36
CA VAL A 333 -25.09 5.84 3.74
C VAL A 333 -24.94 6.26 2.28
N VAL A 334 -23.69 6.53 1.86
CA VAL A 334 -23.35 6.83 0.47
C VAL A 334 -22.68 5.63 -0.17
N GLY A 335 -23.18 5.21 -1.33
CA GLY A 335 -22.65 4.08 -2.08
C GLY A 335 -23.17 2.72 -1.60
N GLU A 336 -22.36 1.68 -1.80
CA GLU A 336 -22.71 0.29 -1.49
C GLU A 336 -21.92 -0.20 -0.28
N GLY A 337 -22.52 -1.07 0.52
CA GLY A 337 -21.80 -1.78 1.59
C GLY A 337 -21.29 -3.14 1.15
N VAL A 338 -20.41 -3.74 1.94
CA VAL A 338 -19.92 -5.11 1.74
C VAL A 338 -20.48 -5.99 2.84
N VAL A 339 -21.06 -7.15 2.48
CA VAL A 339 -21.60 -8.08 3.47
C VAL A 339 -20.69 -9.29 3.59
N PHE A 340 -20.30 -9.56 4.83
CA PHE A 340 -19.63 -10.82 5.19
C PHE A 340 -20.67 -11.79 5.78
N GLY A 341 -20.66 -13.04 5.31
CA GLY A 341 -21.55 -14.08 5.83
C GLY A 341 -21.29 -14.35 7.30
N SER A 342 -22.30 -14.82 8.03
CA SER A 342 -22.27 -15.16 9.47
C SER A 342 -21.40 -16.41 9.80
N GLY A 343 -20.51 -16.85 8.89
CA GLY A 343 -19.52 -17.89 9.15
C GLY A 343 -18.36 -17.34 9.99
N ARG A 344 -17.99 -18.08 11.03
CA ARG A 344 -16.81 -17.80 11.86
C ARG A 344 -15.57 -17.61 10.95
N GLY A 345 -15.00 -16.40 10.93
CA GLY A 345 -13.73 -16.08 10.30
C GLY A 345 -12.55 -16.65 11.07
#